data_2230f2461ed7be7b69abd61d817a3fba
#
_entry.id   2230f2461ed7be7b69abd61d817a3fba
#
_cell.length_a   1.000
_cell.length_b   1.000
_cell.length_c   1.000
_cell.angle_alpha   90.00
_cell.angle_beta   90.00
_cell.angle_gamma   90.00
#
_symmetry.space_group_name_H-M   'P 1'
#
loop_
_entity.id
_entity.type
_entity.pdbx_description
1 polymer ?
#
loop_
_entity_poly.entity_id
_entity_poly.type
_entity_poly.pdbx_seq_one_letter_code
_entity_poly.pdbx_strand_id
1 'polypeptide(L)'
;MLPDANTPKSRITLLGEWGTAEALDRLDQLAGESDLLLKAEPRPAGVTIDLAGITSLDACGCQLLAVFLGNLKRQGITPELCGSPPELREQIRLLGFLEALGLAEVPEKENL
;
A
#
# COMPACT_ATOMS: atom_id res chain seq x y z
N MET A 1 21.94 -3.63 20.48
CA MET A 1 21.31 -3.06 20.25
C MET A 1 20.46 -3.28 19.30
N LEU A 2 19.66 -2.79 19.11
CA LEU A 2 18.83 -3.07 18.32
C LEU A 2 18.90 -2.39 17.13
N PRO A 3 19.20 -2.99 16.16
CA PRO A 3 19.36 -2.39 14.92
C PRO A 3 18.08 -1.80 14.48
N ASP A 4 17.03 -2.37 14.89
CA ASP A 4 15.85 -1.84 14.46
C ASP A 4 15.67 -0.46 14.84
N ALA A 5 16.25 -0.06 15.85
CA ALA A 5 16.12 1.27 16.28
C ALA A 5 16.68 2.22 15.28
N ASN A 6 17.58 1.74 14.45
CA ASN A 6 18.21 2.61 13.51
C ASN A 6 17.58 2.59 12.18
N THR A 7 16.60 1.73 11.93
CA THR A 7 15.97 1.69 10.64
C THR A 7 14.50 1.75 10.88
N PRO A 8 13.99 2.90 11.13
CA PRO A 8 12.59 3.03 11.46
C PRO A 8 11.72 2.56 10.33
N LYS A 9 10.68 1.88 10.67
CA LYS A 9 9.70 1.46 9.75
C LYS A 9 8.37 1.83 10.31
N SER A 10 7.49 2.31 9.50
CA SER A 10 6.15 2.62 9.93
C SER A 10 5.19 1.59 9.39
N ARG A 11 4.02 1.54 9.96
CA ARG A 11 3.01 0.60 9.51
C ARG A 11 1.69 1.32 9.42
N ILE A 12 0.98 1.09 8.34
CA ILE A 12 -0.32 1.66 8.10
C ILE A 12 -1.29 0.51 7.90
N THR A 13 -2.44 0.55 8.58
CA THR A 13 -3.45 -0.48 8.42
C THR A 13 -4.64 0.14 7.73
N LEU A 14 -5.04 -0.43 6.60
CA LEU A 14 -6.18 0.06 5.85
C LEU A 14 -7.36 -0.84 6.10
N LEU A 15 -8.52 -0.25 6.31
CA LEU A 15 -9.71 -1.00 6.68
C LEU A 15 -10.88 -0.61 5.81
N GLY A 16 -11.81 -1.52 5.67
CA GLY A 16 -13.12 -1.22 5.10
C GLY A 16 -13.17 -1.26 3.59
N GLU A 17 -14.12 -0.53 3.06
CA GLU A 17 -14.40 -0.54 1.63
C GLU A 17 -13.60 0.54 0.94
N TRP A 18 -13.00 0.18 -0.16
CA TRP A 18 -12.15 1.10 -0.92
C TRP A 18 -12.65 1.17 -2.35
N GLY A 19 -13.81 1.78 -2.52
CA GLY A 19 -14.42 1.91 -3.82
C GLY A 19 -14.75 3.32 -4.17
N THR A 20 -15.43 3.48 -5.29
CA THR A 20 -15.77 4.80 -5.79
C THR A 20 -16.58 5.60 -4.78
N ALA A 21 -17.47 4.94 -4.06
CA ALA A 21 -18.33 5.65 -3.11
C ALA A 21 -17.54 6.27 -1.97
N GLU A 22 -16.40 5.65 -1.60
CA GLU A 22 -15.60 6.14 -0.50
C GLU A 22 -14.38 6.93 -0.96
N ALA A 23 -14.26 7.18 -2.26
CA ALA A 23 -13.01 7.67 -2.81
C ALA A 23 -12.48 8.95 -2.16
N LEU A 24 -13.37 9.93 -1.91
CA LEU A 24 -12.89 11.18 -1.33
C LEU A 24 -12.40 10.99 0.10
N ASP A 25 -13.10 10.16 0.87
CA ASP A 25 -12.66 9.90 2.24
C ASP A 25 -11.35 9.16 2.25
N ARG A 26 -11.18 8.20 1.33
CA ARG A 26 -9.95 7.43 1.28
C ARG A 26 -8.79 8.29 0.81
N LEU A 27 -9.05 9.19 -0.12
CA LEU A 27 -8.02 10.11 -0.58
C LEU A 27 -7.52 10.98 0.58
N ASP A 28 -8.46 11.52 1.39
CA ASP A 28 -8.08 12.31 2.54
C ASP A 28 -7.29 11.46 3.54
N GLN A 29 -7.70 10.23 3.74
CA GLN A 29 -7.01 9.34 4.68
C GLN A 29 -5.57 9.11 4.22
N LEU A 30 -5.38 8.80 2.94
CA LEU A 30 -4.05 8.54 2.42
C LEU A 30 -3.18 9.80 2.42
N ALA A 31 -3.78 10.95 2.15
CA ALA A 31 -3.04 12.20 2.21
C ALA A 31 -2.56 12.46 3.63
N GLY A 32 -3.40 12.18 4.62
CA GLY A 32 -3.00 12.34 6.01
C GLY A 32 -1.88 11.40 6.41
N GLU A 33 -1.94 10.15 5.96
CA GLU A 33 -0.89 9.19 6.27
C GLU A 33 0.43 9.62 5.62
N SER A 34 0.35 10.09 4.38
CA SER A 34 1.53 10.54 3.68
C SER A 34 2.17 11.71 4.42
N ASP A 35 1.33 12.64 4.89
CA ASP A 35 1.81 13.81 5.60
C ASP A 35 2.53 13.40 6.88
N LEU A 36 1.96 12.48 7.62
CA LEU A 36 2.59 12.01 8.85
C LEU A 36 3.94 11.37 8.57
N LEU A 37 4.04 10.58 7.52
CA LEU A 37 5.30 9.94 7.19
C LEU A 37 6.36 10.96 6.79
N LEU A 38 5.96 11.96 6.01
CA LEU A 38 6.92 12.93 5.52
C LEU A 38 7.40 13.88 6.61
N LYS A 39 6.58 14.07 7.65
CA LYS A 39 6.96 14.95 8.73
C LYS A 39 7.66 14.25 9.88
N ALA A 40 7.73 12.93 9.83
CA ALA A 40 8.35 12.19 10.92
C ALA A 40 9.84 12.49 11.00
N GLU A 41 10.38 12.45 12.22
CA GLU A 41 11.77 12.72 12.45
C GLU A 41 12.36 11.61 13.30
N PRO A 42 13.18 10.77 12.75
CA PRO A 42 13.62 10.79 11.36
C PRO A 42 12.55 10.24 10.43
N ARG A 43 12.65 10.61 9.16
CA ARG A 43 11.71 10.10 8.20
C ARG A 43 11.95 8.59 8.01
N PRO A 44 10.90 7.79 7.99
CA PRO A 44 11.11 6.35 7.87
C PRO A 44 11.63 6.00 6.47
N ALA A 45 12.46 4.98 6.41
CA ALA A 45 12.96 4.51 5.14
C ALA A 45 11.93 3.65 4.43
N GLY A 46 11.03 3.05 5.17
CA GLY A 46 10.01 2.20 4.57
C GLY A 46 8.72 2.22 5.37
N VAL A 47 7.65 1.76 4.76
CA VAL A 47 6.38 1.66 5.43
C VAL A 47 5.71 0.38 4.98
N THR A 48 5.13 -0.34 5.93
CA THR A 48 4.38 -1.55 5.63
C THR A 48 2.91 -1.17 5.64
N ILE A 49 2.20 -1.53 4.60
CA ILE A 49 0.79 -1.21 4.46
C ILE A 49 0.02 -2.51 4.52
N ASP A 50 -0.79 -2.66 5.57
CA ASP A 50 -1.51 -3.89 5.83
C ASP A 50 -2.88 -3.82 5.20
N LEU A 51 -3.18 -4.73 4.32
CA LEU A 51 -4.43 -4.75 3.57
C LEU A 51 -5.44 -5.76 4.13
N ALA A 52 -5.10 -6.42 5.22
CA ALA A 52 -5.95 -7.50 5.72
C ALA A 52 -7.37 -7.04 6.09
N GLY A 53 -7.52 -5.79 6.45
CA GLY A 53 -8.82 -5.26 6.85
C GLY A 53 -9.66 -4.68 5.72
N ILE A 54 -9.15 -4.69 4.49
CA ILE A 54 -9.92 -4.18 3.38
C ILE A 54 -10.96 -5.22 2.99
N THR A 55 -12.22 -4.82 2.95
CA THR A 55 -13.29 -5.75 2.65
C THR A 55 -13.73 -5.72 1.20
N SER A 56 -13.45 -4.65 0.49
CA SER A 56 -13.74 -4.60 -0.93
C SER A 56 -12.89 -3.53 -1.58
N LEU A 57 -12.64 -3.69 -2.87
CA LEU A 57 -11.74 -2.79 -3.58
C LEU A 57 -12.15 -2.81 -5.04
N ASP A 58 -12.39 -1.65 -5.62
CA ASP A 58 -12.68 -1.58 -7.05
C ASP A 58 -11.53 -0.84 -7.75
N ALA A 59 -11.71 -0.55 -9.03
CA ALA A 59 -10.65 0.08 -9.81
C ALA A 59 -10.26 1.44 -9.24
N CYS A 60 -11.23 2.17 -8.71
CA CYS A 60 -10.95 3.49 -8.13
C CYS A 60 -10.06 3.33 -6.90
N GLY A 61 -10.36 2.36 -6.04
CA GLY A 61 -9.55 2.10 -4.87
C GLY A 61 -8.14 1.67 -5.25
N CYS A 62 -8.02 0.81 -6.26
CA CYS A 62 -6.70 0.40 -6.73
C CYS A 62 -5.91 1.60 -7.23
N GLN A 63 -6.57 2.51 -7.94
CA GLN A 63 -5.91 3.68 -8.47
C GLN A 63 -5.41 4.59 -7.34
N LEU A 64 -6.24 4.77 -6.31
CA LEU A 64 -5.82 5.57 -5.17
C LEU A 64 -4.59 4.97 -4.50
N LEU A 65 -4.59 3.66 -4.31
CA LEU A 65 -3.45 3.01 -3.70
C LEU A 65 -2.21 3.13 -4.59
N ALA A 66 -2.37 2.96 -5.88
CA ALA A 66 -1.23 3.06 -6.79
C ALA A 66 -0.60 4.44 -6.75
N VAL A 67 -1.43 5.48 -6.71
CA VAL A 67 -0.93 6.86 -6.63
C VAL A 67 -0.22 7.07 -5.30
N PHE A 68 -0.80 6.57 -4.21
CA PHE A 68 -0.20 6.70 -2.90
C PHE A 68 1.17 6.03 -2.85
N LEU A 69 1.27 4.80 -3.35
CA LEU A 69 2.55 4.11 -3.36
C LEU A 69 3.57 4.83 -4.21
N GLY A 70 3.16 5.31 -5.37
CA GLY A 70 4.08 6.03 -6.26
C GLY A 70 4.59 7.31 -5.63
N ASN A 71 3.71 8.00 -4.91
CA ASN A 71 4.09 9.22 -4.25
C ASN A 71 5.12 8.96 -3.15
N LEU A 72 4.91 7.90 -2.37
CA LEU A 72 5.87 7.56 -1.31
C LEU A 72 7.23 7.23 -1.91
N LYS A 73 7.25 6.48 -3.02
CA LYS A 73 8.52 6.14 -3.64
C LYS A 73 9.25 7.40 -4.10
N ARG A 74 8.54 8.35 -4.66
CA ARG A 74 9.17 9.59 -5.10
C ARG A 74 9.74 10.38 -3.93
N GLN A 75 9.21 10.17 -2.74
CA GLN A 75 9.70 10.85 -1.55
C GLN A 75 10.78 10.05 -0.83
N GLY A 76 11.20 8.94 -1.41
CA GLY A 76 12.26 8.15 -0.81
C GLY A 76 11.81 7.16 0.24
N ILE A 77 10.52 6.92 0.34
CA ILE A 77 9.99 5.94 1.29
C ILE A 77 9.56 4.71 0.51
N THR A 78 10.07 3.56 0.89
CA THR A 78 9.77 2.32 0.19
C THR A 78 8.51 1.68 0.79
N PRO A 79 7.42 1.61 0.03
CA PRO A 79 6.20 1.00 0.57
C PRO A 79 6.20 -0.49 0.30
N GLU A 80 5.56 -1.24 1.20
CA GLU A 80 5.46 -2.67 1.04
C GLU A 80 4.07 -3.08 1.46
N LEU A 81 3.31 -3.73 0.58
CA LEU A 81 1.98 -4.18 0.92
C LEU A 81 2.06 -5.56 1.55
N CYS A 82 1.23 -5.81 2.53
CA CYS A 82 1.18 -7.11 3.16
C CYS A 82 -0.24 -7.43 3.56
N GLY A 83 -0.46 -8.68 3.90
CA GLY A 83 -1.74 -9.10 4.47
C GLY A 83 -2.90 -9.19 3.51
N SER A 84 -2.66 -9.11 2.20
CA SER A 84 -3.81 -9.13 1.28
C SER A 84 -4.44 -10.51 1.26
N PRO A 85 -5.75 -10.61 1.55
CA PRO A 85 -6.43 -11.89 1.46
C PRO A 85 -6.46 -12.39 0.01
N PRO A 86 -6.57 -13.70 -0.18
CA PRO A 86 -6.57 -14.23 -1.55
C PRO A 86 -7.68 -13.65 -2.41
N GLU A 87 -8.86 -13.43 -1.84
CA GLU A 87 -9.95 -12.87 -2.61
C GLU A 87 -9.63 -11.45 -3.05
N LEU A 88 -9.00 -10.68 -2.19
CA LEU A 88 -8.66 -9.32 -2.52
C LEU A 88 -7.58 -9.30 -3.60
N ARG A 89 -6.59 -10.18 -3.45
CA ARG A 89 -5.53 -10.26 -4.43
C ARG A 89 -6.06 -10.66 -5.79
N GLU A 90 -7.02 -11.58 -5.82
CA GLU A 90 -7.62 -11.99 -7.07
C GLU A 90 -8.40 -10.83 -7.70
N GLN A 91 -9.08 -10.04 -6.89
CA GLN A 91 -9.81 -8.90 -7.40
C GLN A 91 -8.85 -7.88 -8.01
N ILE A 92 -7.73 -7.64 -7.34
CA ILE A 92 -6.72 -6.73 -7.85
C ILE A 92 -6.16 -7.24 -9.17
N ARG A 93 -5.96 -8.56 -9.25
CA ARG A 93 -5.46 -9.15 -10.47
C ARG A 93 -6.44 -8.97 -11.63
N LEU A 94 -7.71 -9.21 -11.36
CA LEU A 94 -8.71 -9.08 -12.41
C LEU A 94 -8.87 -7.65 -12.88
N LEU A 95 -8.61 -6.70 -12.00
CA LEU A 95 -8.68 -5.30 -12.36
C LEU A 95 -7.41 -4.81 -13.04
N GLY A 96 -6.37 -5.65 -13.09
CA GLY A 96 -5.15 -5.29 -13.79
C GLY A 96 -4.17 -4.46 -12.99
N PHE A 97 -4.26 -4.48 -11.67
CA PHE A 97 -3.42 -3.63 -10.85
C PHE A 97 -2.33 -4.36 -10.06
N LEU A 98 -2.10 -5.66 -10.31
CA LEU A 98 -1.06 -6.36 -9.54
C LEU A 98 0.29 -5.69 -9.65
N GLU A 99 0.67 -5.33 -10.86
CA GLU A 99 1.97 -4.75 -11.07
C GLU A 99 2.07 -3.36 -10.45
N ALA A 100 1.05 -2.54 -10.66
CA ALA A 100 1.05 -1.18 -10.14
C ALA A 100 1.13 -1.17 -8.63
N LEU A 101 0.59 -2.18 -7.97
CA LEU A 101 0.60 -2.24 -6.52
C LEU A 101 1.76 -3.06 -5.97
N GLY A 102 2.63 -3.52 -6.84
CA GLY A 102 3.79 -4.28 -6.38
C GLY A 102 3.44 -5.67 -5.90
N LEU A 103 2.33 -6.22 -6.35
CA LEU A 103 1.90 -7.55 -5.93
C LEU A 103 2.08 -8.60 -7.02
N ALA A 104 2.65 -8.23 -8.15
CA ALA A 104 2.83 -9.18 -9.23
C ALA A 104 3.79 -10.27 -8.81
N GLU A 105 3.44 -11.50 -9.15
CA GLU A 105 4.32 -12.60 -8.83
C GLU A 105 5.48 -12.59 -9.76
N VAL A 106 6.60 -12.96 -9.27
CA VAL A 106 7.73 -13.07 -10.10
C VAL A 106 7.59 -14.29 -10.93
N PRO A 107 7.81 -14.17 -12.17
CA PRO A 107 7.62 -15.29 -13.04
C PRO A 107 8.58 -16.37 -12.84
N GLU A 108 9.29 -16.30 -11.86
CA GLU A 108 10.19 -17.28 -11.69
C GLU A 108 9.54 -18.52 -11.65
N LYS A 109 8.36 -18.50 -11.33
CA LYS A 109 7.80 -19.63 -11.26
C LYS A 109 7.75 -20.17 -12.52
N GLU A 110 7.87 -19.51 -13.38
CA GLU A 110 7.79 -20.05 -14.46
C GLU A 110 8.94 -20.57 -14.79
N ASN A 111 9.70 -20.49 -14.28
CA ASN A 111 10.76 -21.03 -14.61
C ASN A 111 10.80 -22.25 -14.45
N LEU A 112 10.33 -22.35 -14.41
CA LEU A 112 10.36 -23.42 -14.45
C LEU A 112 10.49 -24.02 -14.99
#